data_17bdd438a9502ad36d67f039cfa29f0a
#
_entry.id   17bdd438a9502ad36d67f039cfa29f0a
#
_cell.length_a   1.000
_cell.length_b   1.000
_cell.length_c   1.000
_cell.angle_alpha   90.00
_cell.angle_beta   90.00
_cell.angle_gamma   90.00
#
_symmetry.space_group_name_H-M   'P 1'
#
loop_
_entity.id
_entity.type
_entity.pdbx_description
1 polymer ?
#
loop_
_entity_poly.entity_id
_entity_poly.type
_entity_poly.pdbx_seq_one_letter_code
_entity_poly.pdbx_strand_id
1 'polypeptide(L)'
;MRKSSWVFIALLLAAMVTVPACKAPAEFEVVSLDITPPEVTAGKTVCVTAEVKNIGGSEGIYTAILTVNGVQVETKNVAMAPGASETVTFSLVKDTPGTYQIGIGGLTSSLTVKPKSIAKEFELKYDDGQARDAIGTIPPYFGGYVVDFSPPATPFTIKKVRIAGGIYAKGLENKTFDVEIWDKDQKVLHRATHPYTKFPMRAGEHVVVWAEFEVPNIEVSDKFYVHIYTDSPYPGLQIGADDSVINEHSEFTARDGGITRIVDPWPCERDWGWFGDKSKVNWMIRVMGTAMVPAD
;
A
#
# COMPACT_ATOMS: atom_id res chain seq x y z
N MET A 1 -116.47 32.10 3.88
CA MET A 1 -115.42 32.99 3.32
C MET A 1 -114.09 32.33 3.62
N ARG A 2 -113.47 31.70 2.61
CA ARG A 2 -112.19 31.01 2.71
C ARG A 2 -111.10 31.73 1.93
N LYS A 3 -110.07 32.19 2.61
CA LYS A 3 -108.91 32.79 1.96
C LYS A 3 -107.90 31.63 1.69
N SER A 4 -107.60 31.42 0.39
CA SER A 4 -106.58 30.51 -0.03
C SER A 4 -105.21 31.22 -0.06
N SER A 5 -104.29 30.73 0.64
CA SER A 5 -102.89 31.21 0.66
C SER A 5 -102.06 30.39 -0.39
N TRP A 6 -101.49 31.08 -1.33
CA TRP A 6 -100.55 30.52 -2.33
C TRP A 6 -99.15 30.63 -1.77
N VAL A 7 -98.52 29.48 -1.55
CA VAL A 7 -97.15 29.41 -1.17
C VAL A 7 -96.31 29.22 -2.42
N PHE A 8 -95.50 30.20 -2.76
CA PHE A 8 -94.52 30.10 -3.83
C PHE A 8 -93.28 29.44 -3.27
N ILE A 9 -92.98 28.20 -3.73
CA ILE A 9 -91.72 27.54 -3.47
C ILE A 9 -90.77 28.00 -4.57
N ALA A 10 -89.78 28.85 -4.21
CA ALA A 10 -88.68 29.25 -5.10
C ALA A 10 -87.59 28.16 -5.02
N LEU A 11 -87.47 27.38 -6.10
CA LEU A 11 -86.44 26.39 -6.28
C LEU A 11 -85.09 27.11 -6.65
N LEU A 12 -84.21 27.29 -5.71
CA LEU A 12 -82.88 27.84 -5.97
C LEU A 12 -81.99 26.73 -6.57
N LEU A 13 -81.80 26.74 -7.91
CA LEU A 13 -80.82 25.88 -8.57
C LEU A 13 -79.44 26.49 -8.37
N ALA A 14 -78.66 25.91 -7.37
CA ALA A 14 -77.28 26.25 -7.24
C ALA A 14 -76.44 25.56 -8.31
N ALA A 15 -76.13 26.31 -9.34
CA ALA A 15 -75.17 25.91 -10.38
C ALA A 15 -73.77 25.83 -9.72
N MET A 16 -73.29 24.61 -9.39
CA MET A 16 -71.92 24.37 -9.00
C MET A 16 -71.03 24.67 -10.21
N VAL A 17 -70.41 25.85 -10.25
CA VAL A 17 -69.38 26.19 -11.20
C VAL A 17 -68.11 25.43 -10.68
N THR A 18 -67.82 24.30 -11.30
CA THR A 18 -66.53 23.62 -11.10
C THR A 18 -65.46 24.48 -11.79
N VAL A 19 -64.77 25.33 -11.02
CA VAL A 19 -63.55 26.01 -11.48
C VAL A 19 -62.51 24.92 -11.70
N PRO A 20 -61.96 24.71 -12.92
CA PRO A 20 -60.87 23.76 -13.09
C PRO A 20 -59.73 24.23 -12.19
N ALA A 21 -59.37 23.41 -11.20
CA ALA A 21 -58.19 23.68 -10.36
C ALA A 21 -56.98 23.74 -11.29
N CYS A 22 -56.39 24.90 -11.44
CA CYS A 22 -55.14 25.06 -12.15
C CYS A 22 -54.09 24.21 -11.44
N LYS A 23 -53.65 23.10 -12.07
CA LYS A 23 -52.60 22.26 -11.51
C LYS A 23 -51.32 23.08 -11.43
N ALA A 24 -50.65 23.01 -10.31
CA ALA A 24 -49.32 23.62 -10.15
C ALA A 24 -48.38 23.07 -11.26
N PRO A 25 -47.46 23.85 -11.78
CA PRO A 25 -46.49 23.37 -12.76
C PRO A 25 -45.63 22.22 -12.20
N ALA A 26 -44.91 21.53 -13.05
CA ALA A 26 -43.90 20.56 -12.63
C ALA A 26 -42.80 21.28 -11.88
N GLU A 27 -42.40 20.72 -10.74
CA GLU A 27 -41.32 21.19 -9.92
C GLU A 27 -40.47 19.97 -9.47
N PHE A 28 -39.17 20.06 -9.54
CA PHE A 28 -38.31 18.91 -9.32
C PHE A 28 -37.31 19.15 -8.18
N GLU A 29 -37.13 18.14 -7.35
CA GLU A 29 -36.16 18.12 -6.27
C GLU A 29 -35.24 16.91 -6.43
N VAL A 30 -33.93 17.10 -6.31
CA VAL A 30 -32.98 16.00 -6.19
C VAL A 30 -32.87 15.64 -4.73
N VAL A 31 -33.34 14.43 -4.38
CA VAL A 31 -33.49 13.95 -3.00
C VAL A 31 -32.18 13.32 -2.48
N SER A 32 -31.47 12.62 -3.35
CA SER A 32 -30.18 11.99 -3.00
C SER A 32 -29.21 12.02 -4.18
N LEU A 33 -27.91 11.91 -3.85
CA LEU A 33 -26.83 11.76 -4.79
C LEU A 33 -25.81 10.77 -4.19
N ASP A 34 -25.62 9.64 -4.86
CA ASP A 34 -24.71 8.57 -4.43
C ASP A 34 -23.66 8.28 -5.51
N ILE A 35 -22.45 7.96 -5.06
CA ILE A 35 -21.33 7.57 -5.91
C ILE A 35 -20.84 6.18 -5.48
N THR A 36 -20.87 5.23 -6.41
CA THR A 36 -20.49 3.84 -6.11
C THR A 36 -19.49 3.29 -7.12
N PRO A 37 -18.31 2.90 -6.68
CA PRO A 37 -17.71 3.16 -5.37
C PRO A 37 -17.24 4.63 -5.24
N PRO A 38 -17.14 5.19 -4.01
CA PRO A 38 -16.69 6.58 -3.80
C PRO A 38 -15.17 6.76 -4.00
N GLU A 39 -14.44 5.66 -4.12
CA GLU A 39 -13.02 5.64 -4.38
C GLU A 39 -12.69 4.61 -5.46
N VAL A 40 -11.91 5.00 -6.47
CA VAL A 40 -11.49 4.13 -7.58
C VAL A 40 -10.06 4.39 -8.00
N THR A 41 -9.49 3.45 -8.74
CA THR A 41 -8.23 3.65 -9.46
C THR A 41 -8.51 4.37 -10.79
N ALA A 42 -7.61 5.22 -11.23
CA ALA A 42 -7.66 5.94 -12.51
C ALA A 42 -8.00 5.00 -13.68
N GLY A 43 -8.94 5.44 -14.53
CA GLY A 43 -9.47 4.66 -15.65
C GLY A 43 -10.55 3.64 -15.31
N LYS A 44 -10.97 3.53 -14.05
CA LYS A 44 -12.10 2.68 -13.66
C LYS A 44 -13.40 3.46 -13.70
N THR A 45 -14.48 2.76 -14.05
CA THR A 45 -15.82 3.32 -14.11
C THR A 45 -16.42 3.45 -12.72
N VAL A 46 -17.09 4.57 -12.49
CA VAL A 46 -17.87 4.88 -11.30
C VAL A 46 -19.33 5.07 -11.71
N CYS A 47 -20.25 4.55 -10.93
CA CYS A 47 -21.67 4.78 -11.07
C CYS A 47 -22.08 5.98 -10.19
N VAL A 48 -22.72 6.99 -10.79
CA VAL A 48 -23.29 8.14 -10.09
C VAL A 48 -24.80 8.06 -10.22
N THR A 49 -25.50 7.95 -9.10
CA THR A 49 -26.97 7.85 -9.06
C THR A 49 -27.58 9.02 -8.31
N ALA A 50 -28.65 9.56 -8.82
CA ALA A 50 -29.44 10.58 -8.14
C ALA A 50 -30.91 10.18 -8.14
N GLU A 51 -31.57 10.26 -6.98
CA GLU A 51 -33.03 10.17 -6.90
C GLU A 51 -33.61 11.57 -7.09
N VAL A 52 -34.54 11.68 -8.06
CA VAL A 52 -35.23 12.90 -8.37
C VAL A 52 -36.73 12.72 -8.15
N LYS A 53 -37.39 13.68 -7.54
CA LYS A 53 -38.83 13.67 -7.28
C LYS A 53 -39.51 14.86 -7.96
N ASN A 54 -40.65 14.63 -8.63
CA ASN A 54 -41.53 15.70 -9.08
C ASN A 54 -42.45 16.08 -7.90
N ILE A 55 -42.16 17.20 -7.25
CA ILE A 55 -42.96 17.76 -6.14
C ILE A 55 -44.07 18.69 -6.64
N GLY A 56 -44.15 18.93 -7.96
CA GLY A 56 -45.17 19.75 -8.60
C GLY A 56 -46.49 19.01 -8.85
N GLY A 57 -47.49 19.75 -9.37
CA GLY A 57 -48.86 19.25 -9.63
C GLY A 57 -49.07 18.75 -11.06
N SER A 58 -48.12 18.89 -11.96
CA SER A 58 -48.19 18.51 -13.36
C SER A 58 -47.04 17.60 -13.76
N GLU A 59 -47.22 16.82 -14.82
CA GLU A 59 -46.13 16.10 -15.45
C GLU A 59 -45.11 17.07 -16.06
N GLY A 60 -43.86 16.66 -16.14
CA GLY A 60 -42.79 17.45 -16.73
C GLY A 60 -41.55 16.63 -17.03
N ILE A 61 -40.57 17.24 -17.67
CA ILE A 61 -39.27 16.66 -17.99
C ILE A 61 -38.22 17.31 -17.09
N TYR A 62 -37.57 16.49 -16.25
CA TYR A 62 -36.39 16.92 -15.52
C TYR A 62 -35.15 16.72 -16.37
N THR A 63 -34.31 17.75 -16.44
CA THR A 63 -33.00 17.69 -17.09
C THR A 63 -31.92 17.50 -16.02
N ALA A 64 -31.48 16.26 -15.80
CA ALA A 64 -30.41 15.95 -14.91
C ALA A 64 -29.05 16.32 -15.54
N ILE A 65 -28.33 17.24 -14.92
CA ILE A 65 -27.03 17.71 -15.39
C ILE A 65 -25.98 17.19 -14.41
N LEU A 66 -25.12 16.29 -14.90
CA LEU A 66 -23.93 15.83 -14.15
C LEU A 66 -22.82 16.86 -14.28
N THR A 67 -22.29 17.32 -13.15
CA THR A 67 -21.14 18.21 -13.11
C THR A 67 -19.95 17.55 -12.42
N VAL A 68 -18.73 17.89 -12.85
CA VAL A 68 -17.48 17.52 -12.23
C VAL A 68 -16.69 18.80 -11.94
N ASN A 69 -16.41 19.08 -10.69
CA ASN A 69 -15.79 20.33 -10.23
C ASN A 69 -16.52 21.57 -10.74
N GLY A 70 -17.87 21.49 -10.78
CA GLY A 70 -18.73 22.58 -11.26
C GLY A 70 -18.88 22.67 -12.79
N VAL A 71 -18.14 21.86 -13.56
CA VAL A 71 -18.22 21.85 -15.03
C VAL A 71 -19.17 20.74 -15.47
N GLN A 72 -20.16 21.08 -16.34
CA GLN A 72 -21.08 20.13 -16.93
C GLN A 72 -20.34 19.10 -17.80
N VAL A 73 -20.63 17.81 -17.60
CA VAL A 73 -20.01 16.70 -18.35
C VAL A 73 -21.04 15.85 -19.11
N GLU A 74 -22.24 15.66 -18.57
CA GLU A 74 -23.29 14.86 -19.22
C GLU A 74 -24.68 15.37 -18.81
N THR A 75 -25.68 15.08 -19.64
CA THR A 75 -27.08 15.46 -19.39
C THR A 75 -28.00 14.31 -19.74
N LYS A 76 -29.02 14.08 -18.90
CA LYS A 76 -30.12 13.12 -19.16
C LYS A 76 -31.45 13.74 -18.87
N ASN A 77 -32.44 13.45 -19.72
CA ASN A 77 -33.83 13.92 -19.58
C ASN A 77 -34.69 12.76 -19.04
N VAL A 78 -35.48 13.03 -18.02
CA VAL A 78 -36.43 12.08 -17.41
C VAL A 78 -37.80 12.69 -17.34
N ALA A 79 -38.78 12.04 -17.98
CA ALA A 79 -40.18 12.45 -17.89
C ALA A 79 -40.81 11.91 -16.61
N MET A 80 -41.45 12.75 -15.83
CA MET A 80 -41.97 12.39 -14.49
C MET A 80 -43.41 12.88 -14.33
N ALA A 81 -44.30 11.98 -13.91
CA ALA A 81 -45.64 12.31 -13.45
C ALA A 81 -45.59 13.08 -12.11
N PRO A 82 -46.68 13.82 -11.78
CA PRO A 82 -46.81 14.49 -10.49
C PRO A 82 -46.61 13.50 -9.32
N GLY A 83 -45.75 13.82 -8.37
CA GLY A 83 -45.44 13.01 -7.19
C GLY A 83 -44.54 11.78 -7.43
N ALA A 84 -44.14 11.51 -8.67
CA ALA A 84 -43.25 10.39 -9.00
C ALA A 84 -41.82 10.67 -8.55
N SER A 85 -41.11 9.59 -8.18
CA SER A 85 -39.65 9.58 -7.99
C SER A 85 -39.01 8.67 -9.03
N GLU A 86 -37.88 9.12 -9.58
CA GLU A 86 -37.09 8.39 -10.59
C GLU A 86 -35.62 8.45 -10.27
N THR A 87 -34.92 7.34 -10.57
CA THR A 87 -33.47 7.27 -10.40
C THR A 87 -32.74 7.56 -11.72
N VAL A 88 -31.89 8.57 -11.70
CA VAL A 88 -31.02 8.89 -12.83
C VAL A 88 -29.64 8.37 -12.57
N THR A 89 -29.08 7.59 -13.51
CA THR A 89 -27.77 6.97 -13.39
C THR A 89 -26.83 7.46 -14.47
N PHE A 90 -25.60 7.84 -14.10
CA PHE A 90 -24.50 8.20 -14.98
C PHE A 90 -23.31 7.27 -14.77
N SER A 91 -22.50 7.10 -15.81
CA SER A 91 -21.23 6.38 -15.75
C SER A 91 -20.09 7.37 -15.94
N LEU A 92 -19.20 7.48 -14.97
CA LEU A 92 -18.10 8.42 -15.01
C LEU A 92 -16.77 7.67 -14.98
N VAL A 93 -15.82 8.09 -15.83
CA VAL A 93 -14.42 7.62 -15.82
C VAL A 93 -13.51 8.82 -15.67
N LYS A 94 -12.49 8.70 -14.81
CA LYS A 94 -11.42 9.68 -14.64
C LYS A 94 -10.06 8.99 -14.73
N ASP A 95 -9.20 9.50 -15.61
CA ASP A 95 -7.86 8.96 -15.82
C ASP A 95 -6.80 9.66 -14.97
N THR A 96 -7.06 10.89 -14.53
CA THR A 96 -6.14 11.67 -13.71
C THR A 96 -6.45 11.43 -12.22
N PRO A 97 -5.47 11.05 -11.40
CA PRO A 97 -5.65 10.95 -9.97
C PRO A 97 -6.01 12.29 -9.33
N GLY A 98 -6.83 12.24 -8.28
CA GLY A 98 -7.27 13.44 -7.57
C GLY A 98 -8.63 13.26 -6.91
N THR A 99 -9.08 14.30 -6.22
CA THR A 99 -10.42 14.36 -5.64
C THR A 99 -11.30 15.25 -6.50
N TYR A 100 -12.46 14.73 -6.88
CA TYR A 100 -13.42 15.40 -7.74
C TYR A 100 -14.73 15.64 -6.99
N GLN A 101 -15.27 16.83 -7.11
CA GLN A 101 -16.61 17.15 -6.63
C GLN A 101 -17.61 16.83 -7.74
N ILE A 102 -18.50 15.89 -7.50
CA ILE A 102 -19.53 15.44 -8.42
C ILE A 102 -20.85 16.07 -7.98
N GLY A 103 -21.61 16.66 -8.92
CA GLY A 103 -22.84 17.36 -8.60
C GLY A 103 -23.98 17.05 -9.55
N ILE A 104 -25.20 16.99 -9.01
CA ILE A 104 -26.49 16.92 -9.74
C ILE A 104 -27.53 17.71 -8.95
N GLY A 105 -28.21 18.65 -9.61
CA GLY A 105 -29.36 19.37 -9.03
C GLY A 105 -29.09 20.12 -7.74
N GLY A 106 -27.86 20.60 -7.56
CA GLY A 106 -27.43 21.32 -6.34
C GLY A 106 -26.84 20.44 -5.24
N LEU A 107 -27.05 19.11 -5.27
CA LEU A 107 -26.35 18.19 -4.38
C LEU A 107 -24.93 17.91 -4.91
N THR A 108 -24.00 17.68 -3.99
CA THR A 108 -22.61 17.34 -4.33
C THR A 108 -22.09 16.20 -3.46
N SER A 109 -21.26 15.35 -4.05
CA SER A 109 -20.56 14.26 -3.37
C SER A 109 -19.11 14.18 -3.87
N SER A 110 -18.22 13.54 -3.11
CA SER A 110 -16.78 13.48 -3.40
C SER A 110 -16.40 12.13 -4.00
N LEU A 111 -15.67 12.16 -5.12
CA LEU A 111 -15.04 10.98 -5.73
C LEU A 111 -13.53 11.09 -5.60
N THR A 112 -12.89 10.06 -5.00
CA THR A 112 -11.43 9.95 -4.95
C THR A 112 -10.92 9.01 -6.03
N VAL A 113 -10.02 9.49 -6.88
CA VAL A 113 -9.36 8.71 -7.92
C VAL A 113 -7.91 8.51 -7.54
N LYS A 114 -7.53 7.27 -7.27
CA LYS A 114 -6.15 6.86 -6.95
C LYS A 114 -5.34 6.63 -8.23
N PRO A 115 -4.02 6.84 -8.20
CA PRO A 115 -3.16 6.49 -9.33
C PRO A 115 -3.21 4.98 -9.62
N LYS A 116 -3.00 4.61 -10.86
CA LYS A 116 -2.69 3.22 -11.22
C LYS A 116 -1.40 2.83 -10.53
N SER A 117 -1.34 1.60 -10.04
CA SER A 117 -0.12 1.06 -9.43
C SER A 117 0.36 -0.16 -10.20
N ILE A 118 1.67 -0.29 -10.33
CA ILE A 118 2.33 -1.44 -10.91
C ILE A 118 3.26 -2.07 -9.89
N ALA A 119 3.42 -3.38 -9.95
CA ALA A 119 4.44 -4.08 -9.18
C ALA A 119 5.80 -3.78 -9.79
N LYS A 120 6.73 -3.25 -9.00
CA LYS A 120 8.11 -2.96 -9.41
C LYS A 120 9.06 -3.78 -8.54
N GLU A 121 10.08 -4.35 -9.16
CA GLU A 121 11.15 -5.06 -8.48
C GLU A 121 12.22 -4.08 -8.01
N PHE A 122 12.78 -4.35 -6.83
CA PHE A 122 13.85 -3.57 -6.22
C PHE A 122 14.94 -4.50 -5.70
N GLU A 123 16.18 -4.06 -5.83
CA GLU A 123 17.33 -4.58 -5.10
C GLU A 123 17.76 -3.52 -4.08
N LEU A 124 17.66 -3.85 -2.79
CA LEU A 124 18.14 -3.00 -1.70
C LEU A 124 19.55 -3.43 -1.35
N LYS A 125 20.48 -2.47 -1.32
CA LYS A 125 21.91 -2.71 -1.08
C LYS A 125 22.60 -1.46 -0.60
N TYR A 126 23.70 -1.64 0.10
CA TYR A 126 24.61 -0.57 0.54
C TYR A 126 26.06 -0.76 0.07
N ASP A 127 26.34 -1.85 -0.64
CA ASP A 127 27.64 -2.17 -1.22
C ASP A 127 27.73 -1.81 -2.71
N ASP A 128 28.96 -1.66 -3.23
CA ASP A 128 29.22 -1.40 -4.65
C ASP A 128 29.34 -2.70 -5.49
N GLY A 129 29.27 -3.86 -4.85
CA GLY A 129 29.37 -5.18 -5.47
C GLY A 129 30.77 -5.79 -5.42
N GLN A 130 31.77 -5.06 -4.91
CA GLN A 130 33.14 -5.54 -4.78
C GLN A 130 33.49 -5.81 -3.31
N ALA A 131 33.73 -7.06 -2.96
CA ALA A 131 34.24 -7.39 -1.65
C ALA A 131 35.72 -6.94 -1.57
N ARG A 132 36.02 -6.10 -0.61
CA ARG A 132 37.40 -5.67 -0.31
C ARG A 132 37.98 -6.45 0.83
N ASP A 133 37.13 -7.08 1.62
CA ASP A 133 37.49 -7.96 2.72
C ASP A 133 36.43 -9.04 2.92
N ALA A 134 36.77 -10.03 3.75
CA ALA A 134 35.82 -11.06 4.20
C ALA A 134 36.07 -11.32 5.68
N ILE A 135 35.06 -11.05 6.48
CA ILE A 135 35.22 -11.03 7.93
C ILE A 135 34.42 -12.17 8.56
N GLY A 136 35.05 -12.92 9.45
CA GLY A 136 34.47 -13.98 10.26
C GLY A 136 34.28 -13.57 11.70
N THR A 137 33.42 -14.26 12.42
CA THR A 137 33.22 -14.07 13.86
C THR A 137 34.37 -14.74 14.65
N ILE A 138 34.87 -14.09 15.69
CA ILE A 138 36.02 -14.55 16.51
C ILE A 138 35.55 -14.85 17.93
N PRO A 139 35.98 -15.97 18.56
CA PRO A 139 35.71 -16.21 19.96
C PRO A 139 36.31 -15.10 20.88
N PRO A 140 35.66 -14.74 21.99
CA PRO A 140 34.47 -15.35 22.56
C PRO A 140 33.14 -14.83 21.97
N TYR A 141 33.20 -14.00 20.94
CA TYR A 141 32.03 -13.33 20.35
C TYR A 141 31.41 -14.23 19.29
N PHE A 142 30.49 -15.11 19.72
CA PHE A 142 29.61 -15.82 18.80
C PHE A 142 28.46 -14.90 18.43
N GLY A 143 28.52 -14.35 17.26
CA GLY A 143 27.53 -13.38 16.80
C GLY A 143 27.18 -13.58 15.35
N GLY A 144 26.51 -12.62 14.85
CA GLY A 144 26.07 -12.58 13.47
C GLY A 144 26.34 -11.22 12.86
N TYR A 145 25.93 -11.13 11.63
CA TYR A 145 26.01 -9.95 10.80
C TYR A 145 24.59 -9.45 10.56
N VAL A 146 24.33 -8.20 10.74
CA VAL A 146 23.02 -7.62 10.52
C VAL A 146 23.10 -6.37 9.65
N VAL A 147 22.15 -6.24 8.75
CA VAL A 147 21.96 -5.05 7.92
C VAL A 147 20.52 -4.61 8.02
N ASP A 148 20.28 -3.34 8.29
CA ASP A 148 18.95 -2.76 8.24
C ASP A 148 18.63 -2.21 6.86
N PHE A 149 17.37 -2.31 6.47
CA PHE A 149 16.86 -1.81 5.22
C PHE A 149 15.57 -1.03 5.43
N SER A 150 15.38 0.00 4.64
CA SER A 150 14.11 0.73 4.56
C SER A 150 13.40 0.39 3.26
N PRO A 151 12.11 0.03 3.29
CA PRO A 151 11.35 -0.24 2.08
C PRO A 151 11.30 0.98 1.17
N PRO A 152 11.48 0.81 -0.16
CA PRO A 152 11.41 1.92 -1.12
C PRO A 152 9.98 2.40 -1.37
N ALA A 153 9.00 1.55 -1.10
CA ALA A 153 7.56 1.83 -1.07
C ALA A 153 6.87 0.78 -0.21
N THR A 154 5.71 1.11 0.34
CA THR A 154 4.98 0.24 1.28
C THR A 154 3.59 -0.14 0.77
N PRO A 155 3.20 -1.39 0.96
CA PRO A 155 3.97 -2.51 1.50
C PRO A 155 5.06 -2.98 0.53
N PHE A 156 6.17 -3.49 1.07
CA PHE A 156 7.25 -4.12 0.32
C PHE A 156 7.27 -5.61 0.60
N THR A 157 7.27 -6.43 -0.44
CA THR A 157 7.33 -7.89 -0.30
C THR A 157 8.75 -8.38 -0.57
N ILE A 158 9.40 -8.87 0.46
CA ILE A 158 10.74 -9.51 0.38
C ILE A 158 10.56 -10.89 -0.24
N LYS A 159 11.34 -11.21 -1.26
CA LYS A 159 11.31 -12.49 -1.97
C LYS A 159 12.60 -13.27 -1.86
N LYS A 160 13.72 -12.56 -1.72
CA LYS A 160 15.04 -13.16 -1.78
C LYS A 160 16.06 -12.31 -1.00
N VAL A 161 17.00 -12.99 -0.36
CA VAL A 161 18.21 -12.40 0.21
C VAL A 161 19.42 -12.90 -0.60
N ARG A 162 20.35 -12.00 -0.90
CA ARG A 162 21.65 -12.34 -1.49
C ARG A 162 22.75 -12.00 -0.51
N ILE A 163 23.67 -12.92 -0.34
CA ILE A 163 24.77 -12.79 0.61
C ILE A 163 26.07 -13.13 -0.12
N ALA A 164 27.06 -12.26 -0.04
CA ALA A 164 28.41 -12.59 -0.48
C ALA A 164 29.15 -13.21 0.68
N GLY A 165 29.65 -14.45 0.52
CA GLY A 165 30.32 -15.18 1.59
C GLY A 165 31.27 -16.24 1.07
N GLY A 166 32.04 -16.80 1.97
CA GLY A 166 32.97 -17.89 1.70
C GLY A 166 33.29 -18.69 2.98
N ILE A 167 33.80 -19.91 2.79
CA ILE A 167 34.23 -20.78 3.88
C ILE A 167 35.74 -20.94 3.78
N TYR A 168 36.43 -20.64 4.89
CA TYR A 168 37.87 -20.54 4.92
C TYR A 168 38.59 -21.69 5.69
N ALA A 169 37.82 -22.64 6.19
CA ALA A 169 38.35 -23.82 6.84
C ALA A 169 37.76 -25.13 6.29
N LYS A 170 38.56 -26.17 6.27
CA LYS A 170 38.14 -27.55 5.93
C LYS A 170 37.39 -28.17 7.11
N GLY A 171 36.50 -29.13 6.81
CA GLY A 171 35.80 -29.91 7.85
C GLY A 171 34.57 -29.20 8.41
N LEU A 172 34.08 -28.17 7.74
CA LEU A 172 32.86 -27.41 8.12
C LEU A 172 31.66 -27.75 7.27
N GLU A 173 31.73 -28.77 6.45
CA GLU A 173 30.68 -29.14 5.46
C GLU A 173 29.35 -29.49 6.15
N ASN A 174 29.39 -29.92 7.39
CA ASN A 174 28.24 -30.25 8.24
C ASN A 174 27.72 -29.07 9.08
N LYS A 175 28.36 -27.91 9.00
CA LYS A 175 27.95 -26.73 9.75
C LYS A 175 26.84 -26.01 9.03
N THR A 176 26.06 -25.25 9.79
CA THR A 176 24.93 -24.48 9.30
C THR A 176 25.01 -23.03 9.79
N PHE A 177 24.28 -22.17 9.13
CA PHE A 177 24.03 -20.79 9.54
C PHE A 177 22.55 -20.48 9.34
N ASP A 178 22.05 -19.52 10.10
CA ASP A 178 20.69 -19.03 9.97
C ASP A 178 20.68 -17.73 9.19
N VAL A 179 19.68 -17.59 8.29
CA VAL A 179 19.27 -16.34 7.69
C VAL A 179 17.95 -15.96 8.32
N GLU A 180 17.92 -14.82 8.97
CA GLU A 180 16.75 -14.31 9.65
C GLU A 180 16.32 -12.97 9.05
N ILE A 181 15.02 -12.72 9.01
CA ILE A 181 14.44 -11.41 8.73
C ILE A 181 13.71 -10.96 9.98
N TRP A 182 14.02 -9.76 10.45
CA TRP A 182 13.43 -9.16 11.63
C TRP A 182 12.66 -7.91 11.25
N ASP A 183 11.60 -7.61 12.01
CA ASP A 183 10.90 -6.32 11.90
C ASP A 183 11.72 -5.19 12.58
N LYS A 184 11.17 -3.98 12.56
CA LYS A 184 11.79 -2.78 13.16
C LYS A 184 12.06 -2.91 14.67
N ASP A 185 11.33 -3.78 15.36
CA ASP A 185 11.44 -4.03 16.79
C ASP A 185 12.33 -5.27 17.08
N GLN A 186 13.08 -5.73 16.07
CA GLN A 186 13.98 -6.90 16.10
C GLN A 186 13.28 -8.23 16.40
N LYS A 187 11.98 -8.31 16.15
CA LYS A 187 11.21 -9.54 16.22
C LYS A 187 11.43 -10.35 14.94
N VAL A 188 11.73 -11.63 15.09
CA VAL A 188 11.93 -12.55 13.97
C VAL A 188 10.62 -12.74 13.20
N LEU A 189 10.60 -12.32 11.94
CA LEU A 189 9.53 -12.57 10.98
C LEU A 189 9.74 -13.89 10.24
N HIS A 190 11.01 -14.21 9.96
CA HIS A 190 11.40 -15.44 9.26
C HIS A 190 12.77 -15.90 9.73
N ARG A 191 12.96 -17.22 9.76
CA ARG A 191 14.24 -17.88 9.98
C ARG A 191 14.36 -19.11 9.09
N ALA A 192 15.49 -19.25 8.42
CA ALA A 192 15.83 -20.45 7.66
C ALA A 192 17.27 -20.84 7.93
N THR A 193 17.48 -22.13 8.21
CA THR A 193 18.81 -22.70 8.44
C THR A 193 19.37 -23.27 7.14
N HIS A 194 20.57 -22.87 6.80
CA HIS A 194 21.26 -23.28 5.57
C HIS A 194 22.60 -23.94 5.87
N PRO A 195 23.00 -24.94 5.06
CA PRO A 195 24.30 -25.56 5.20
C PRO A 195 25.39 -24.62 4.68
N TYR A 196 26.58 -24.68 5.27
CA TYR A 196 27.74 -23.92 4.81
C TYR A 196 28.09 -24.19 3.36
N THR A 197 27.75 -25.36 2.84
CA THR A 197 27.96 -25.74 1.43
C THR A 197 27.23 -24.85 0.41
N LYS A 198 26.38 -23.92 0.86
CA LYS A 198 25.84 -22.86 0.01
C LYS A 198 26.92 -21.90 -0.49
N PHE A 199 28.05 -21.83 0.24
CA PHE A 199 29.22 -21.07 -0.17
C PHE A 199 30.35 -22.01 -0.58
N PRO A 200 31.16 -21.64 -1.58
CA PRO A 200 32.32 -22.44 -1.96
C PRO A 200 33.35 -22.43 -0.85
N MET A 201 33.97 -23.59 -0.63
CA MET A 201 35.12 -23.71 0.24
C MET A 201 36.37 -23.19 -0.49
N ARG A 202 37.04 -22.18 0.06
CA ARG A 202 38.23 -21.56 -0.47
C ARG A 202 39.28 -21.39 0.60
N ALA A 203 39.81 -22.51 1.09
CA ALA A 203 40.88 -22.48 2.15
C ALA A 203 42.08 -21.66 1.64
N GLY A 204 42.35 -20.54 2.31
CA GLY A 204 43.50 -19.70 2.06
C GLY A 204 43.32 -18.55 1.04
N GLU A 205 42.15 -18.37 0.45
CA GLU A 205 41.88 -17.27 -0.45
C GLU A 205 40.67 -16.45 0.05
N HIS A 206 40.81 -15.13 0.19
CA HIS A 206 39.71 -14.23 0.57
C HIS A 206 38.77 -13.98 -0.63
N VAL A 207 38.12 -15.04 -1.09
CA VAL A 207 37.18 -14.97 -2.22
C VAL A 207 35.77 -15.18 -1.69
N VAL A 208 34.95 -14.17 -1.79
CA VAL A 208 33.50 -14.29 -1.54
C VAL A 208 32.75 -14.52 -2.83
N VAL A 209 31.65 -15.27 -2.73
CA VAL A 209 30.74 -15.55 -3.84
C VAL A 209 29.32 -15.24 -3.40
N TRP A 210 28.55 -14.67 -4.29
CA TRP A 210 27.15 -14.41 -4.04
C TRP A 210 26.34 -15.70 -4.02
N ALA A 211 25.64 -15.95 -2.92
CA ALA A 211 24.62 -16.99 -2.78
C ALA A 211 23.24 -16.35 -2.63
N GLU A 212 22.22 -17.03 -3.12
CA GLU A 212 20.84 -16.58 -3.08
C GLU A 212 20.00 -17.47 -2.17
N PHE A 213 19.13 -16.84 -1.38
CA PHE A 213 18.27 -17.46 -0.40
C PHE A 213 16.84 -16.99 -0.64
N GLU A 214 16.00 -17.89 -1.11
CA GLU A 214 14.57 -17.62 -1.27
C GLU A 214 13.91 -17.50 0.09
N VAL A 215 12.99 -16.56 0.22
CA VAL A 215 12.17 -16.36 1.42
C VAL A 215 10.68 -16.37 1.07
N PRO A 216 9.80 -16.80 1.99
CA PRO A 216 8.37 -16.92 1.71
C PRO A 216 7.70 -15.54 1.71
N ASN A 217 7.74 -14.78 0.62
CA ASN A 217 6.99 -13.53 0.42
C ASN A 217 6.64 -12.76 1.72
N ILE A 218 7.67 -12.22 2.38
CA ILE A 218 7.51 -11.51 3.67
C ILE A 218 7.14 -10.06 3.38
N GLU A 219 5.98 -9.64 3.85
CA GLU A 219 5.53 -8.26 3.70
C GLU A 219 6.02 -7.39 4.87
N VAL A 220 6.61 -6.25 4.55
CA VAL A 220 7.10 -5.26 5.51
C VAL A 220 6.63 -3.87 5.07
N SER A 221 6.32 -3.01 6.05
CA SER A 221 5.88 -1.63 5.82
C SER A 221 6.75 -0.59 6.51
N ASP A 222 7.77 -1.05 7.22
CA ASP A 222 8.70 -0.23 8.00
C ASP A 222 10.12 -0.78 7.85
N LYS A 223 11.08 -0.15 8.50
CA LYS A 223 12.46 -0.65 8.60
C LYS A 223 12.48 -2.10 9.04
N PHE A 224 13.33 -2.89 8.42
CA PHE A 224 13.52 -4.30 8.73
C PHE A 224 15.00 -4.65 8.69
N TYR A 225 15.35 -5.80 9.23
CA TYR A 225 16.74 -6.27 9.32
C TYR A 225 16.89 -7.62 8.63
N VAL A 226 18.03 -7.83 7.99
CA VAL A 226 18.51 -9.15 7.57
C VAL A 226 19.67 -9.52 8.49
N HIS A 227 19.51 -10.61 9.21
CA HIS A 227 20.49 -11.11 10.16
C HIS A 227 21.01 -12.46 9.70
N ILE A 228 22.32 -12.64 9.75
CA ILE A 228 23.01 -13.91 9.48
C ILE A 228 23.68 -14.32 10.77
N TYR A 229 23.29 -15.46 11.30
CA TYR A 229 23.87 -16.01 12.53
C TYR A 229 24.64 -17.28 12.24
N THR A 230 25.83 -17.38 12.82
CA THR A 230 26.63 -18.61 12.81
C THR A 230 27.26 -18.84 14.18
N ASP A 231 27.25 -20.08 14.63
CA ASP A 231 27.92 -20.53 15.86
C ASP A 231 29.35 -21.05 15.63
N SER A 232 29.82 -20.97 14.38
CA SER A 232 31.15 -21.46 14.03
C SER A 232 32.19 -20.32 14.12
N PRO A 233 33.14 -20.41 15.03
CA PRO A 233 34.17 -19.39 15.16
C PRO A 233 35.08 -19.35 13.91
N TYR A 234 35.80 -18.21 13.76
CA TYR A 234 36.89 -18.11 12.79
C TYR A 234 37.82 -19.33 12.89
N PRO A 235 38.19 -19.96 11.77
CA PRO A 235 38.06 -19.48 10.39
C PRO A 235 36.82 -19.99 9.61
N GLY A 236 35.66 -20.02 10.21
CA GLY A 236 34.44 -20.57 9.63
C GLY A 236 33.85 -19.80 8.41
N LEU A 237 32.57 -19.51 8.50
CA LEU A 237 31.87 -18.68 7.53
C LEU A 237 32.30 -17.22 7.66
N GLN A 238 32.69 -16.61 6.55
CA GLN A 238 33.00 -15.19 6.44
C GLN A 238 32.03 -14.51 5.49
N ILE A 239 31.62 -13.30 5.83
CA ILE A 239 30.75 -12.48 4.99
C ILE A 239 31.61 -11.38 4.36
N GLY A 240 31.37 -11.11 3.08
CA GLY A 240 32.04 -10.06 2.34
C GLY A 240 31.76 -8.69 2.92
N ALA A 241 32.80 -7.87 2.98
CA ALA A 241 32.75 -6.52 3.49
C ALA A 241 33.21 -5.53 2.40
N ASP A 242 32.47 -4.45 2.27
CA ASP A 242 32.79 -3.30 1.43
C ASP A 242 33.05 -2.09 2.34
N ASP A 243 34.27 -1.56 2.30
CA ASP A 243 34.69 -0.38 3.06
C ASP A 243 34.83 0.88 2.18
N SER A 244 34.40 0.82 0.93
CA SER A 244 34.46 1.96 -0.01
C SER A 244 33.50 3.09 0.34
N VAL A 245 32.35 2.74 0.90
CA VAL A 245 31.34 3.68 1.37
C VAL A 245 30.90 3.25 2.76
N ILE A 246 31.21 4.08 3.75
CA ILE A 246 30.79 3.83 5.12
C ILE A 246 29.36 4.33 5.29
N ASN A 247 28.45 3.44 5.58
CA ASN A 247 27.10 3.78 6.03
C ASN A 247 26.82 3.12 7.40
N GLU A 248 25.83 3.61 8.10
CA GLU A 248 25.51 3.14 9.47
C GLU A 248 24.45 2.02 9.48
N HIS A 249 24.34 1.25 8.38
CA HIS A 249 23.32 0.21 8.23
C HIS A 249 23.81 -1.21 8.57
N SER A 250 25.09 -1.37 8.78
CA SER A 250 25.71 -2.68 8.98
C SER A 250 26.29 -2.78 10.39
N GLU A 251 25.85 -3.77 11.13
CA GLU A 251 26.21 -3.97 12.52
C GLU A 251 26.57 -5.45 12.79
N PHE A 252 27.15 -5.71 13.96
CA PHE A 252 27.34 -7.05 14.48
C PHE A 252 26.26 -7.38 15.49
N THR A 253 26.06 -8.68 15.71
CA THR A 253 25.21 -9.18 16.78
C THR A 253 25.99 -10.11 17.70
N ALA A 254 25.63 -10.10 18.97
CA ALA A 254 26.07 -11.12 19.93
C ALA A 254 24.86 -11.92 20.41
N ARG A 255 25.04 -13.22 20.61
CA ARG A 255 24.02 -14.09 21.19
C ARG A 255 24.50 -14.58 22.55
N ASP A 256 23.78 -14.21 23.60
CA ASP A 256 24.01 -14.67 24.98
C ASP A 256 22.72 -15.28 25.50
N GLY A 257 22.81 -16.53 25.98
CA GLY A 257 21.68 -17.26 26.56
C GLY A 257 20.48 -17.42 25.62
N GLY A 258 20.70 -17.41 24.29
CA GLY A 258 19.65 -17.50 23.27
C GLY A 258 19.02 -16.15 22.89
N ILE A 259 19.41 -15.05 23.52
CA ILE A 259 18.98 -13.70 23.16
C ILE A 259 20.02 -13.10 22.21
N THR A 260 19.59 -12.70 21.02
CA THR A 260 20.42 -11.97 20.06
C THR A 260 20.27 -10.47 20.32
N ARG A 261 21.39 -9.75 20.37
CA ARG A 261 21.43 -8.30 20.54
C ARG A 261 22.32 -7.69 19.48
N ILE A 262 21.91 -6.57 18.92
CA ILE A 262 22.80 -5.73 18.15
C ILE A 262 23.81 -5.12 19.11
N VAL A 263 25.09 -5.25 18.81
CA VAL A 263 26.18 -4.72 19.65
C VAL A 263 26.84 -3.57 18.92
N ASP A 264 26.90 -2.44 19.60
CA ASP A 264 27.60 -1.24 19.16
C ASP A 264 29.11 -1.43 19.23
N PRO A 265 29.90 -0.68 18.51
CA PRO A 265 30.97 -1.16 17.65
C PRO A 265 31.90 -2.15 18.33
N TRP A 266 32.41 -3.02 17.53
CA TRP A 266 33.35 -4.13 17.80
C TRP A 266 34.31 -3.83 18.93
N PRO A 267 34.39 -4.64 20.00
CA PRO A 267 35.37 -4.49 21.08
C PRO A 267 36.82 -4.84 20.71
N CYS A 268 37.11 -5.03 19.43
CA CYS A 268 38.45 -5.34 18.91
C CYS A 268 39.36 -4.13 18.70
N GLU A 269 39.10 -3.03 19.39
CA GLU A 269 39.95 -1.83 19.27
C GLU A 269 41.40 -2.00 19.76
N ARG A 270 41.81 -3.14 20.36
CA ARG A 270 43.09 -3.13 21.05
C ARG A 270 44.24 -3.92 20.46
N ASP A 271 44.08 -4.95 19.67
CA ASP A 271 45.22 -5.85 19.42
C ASP A 271 45.42 -6.38 17.99
N TRP A 272 44.63 -5.97 17.02
CA TRP A 272 44.81 -6.43 15.63
C TRP A 272 45.27 -5.31 14.72
N GLY A 273 46.53 -4.99 14.76
CA GLY A 273 47.19 -3.95 13.92
C GLY A 273 47.12 -4.18 12.41
N TRP A 274 46.24 -5.06 11.92
CA TRP A 274 46.04 -5.35 10.51
C TRP A 274 44.75 -4.76 9.95
N PHE A 275 43.79 -4.44 10.78
CA PHE A 275 42.54 -3.85 10.38
C PHE A 275 42.49 -2.42 10.89
N GLY A 276 42.98 -1.44 10.19
CA GLY A 276 42.80 -0.04 10.57
C GLY A 276 41.43 0.26 11.19
N ASP A 277 41.06 1.47 11.46
CA ASP A 277 39.77 1.88 12.01
C ASP A 277 38.58 1.43 11.10
N LYS A 278 38.40 0.10 10.99
CA LYS A 278 37.35 -0.58 10.20
C LYS A 278 36.12 -0.89 11.04
N SER A 279 35.82 -0.06 12.01
CA SER A 279 34.59 -0.20 12.82
C SER A 279 33.31 -0.03 11.99
N LYS A 280 33.43 0.41 10.75
CA LYS A 280 32.30 0.67 9.86
C LYS A 280 32.55 0.07 8.49
N VAL A 281 31.89 -1.04 8.22
CA VAL A 281 31.90 -1.71 6.91
C VAL A 281 30.47 -1.98 6.48
N ASN A 282 30.25 -2.06 5.18
CA ASN A 282 28.99 -2.55 4.66
C ASN A 282 29.07 -4.05 4.46
N TRP A 283 28.27 -4.81 5.20
CA TRP A 283 28.11 -6.22 4.89
C TRP A 283 27.46 -6.38 3.53
N MET A 284 28.05 -7.23 2.71
CA MET A 284 27.55 -7.50 1.38
C MET A 284 26.32 -8.43 1.46
N ILE A 285 25.24 -7.84 1.94
CA ILE A 285 23.92 -8.44 2.06
C ILE A 285 22.95 -7.56 1.26
N ARG A 286 22.16 -8.19 0.40
CA ARG A 286 21.18 -7.51 -0.44
C ARG A 286 19.82 -8.16 -0.31
N VAL A 287 18.79 -7.37 -0.50
CA VAL A 287 17.41 -7.82 -0.48
C VAL A 287 16.75 -7.55 -1.81
N MET A 288 16.11 -8.57 -2.36
CA MET A 288 15.29 -8.45 -3.57
C MET A 288 13.82 -8.62 -3.21
N GLY A 289 12.99 -7.75 -3.73
CA GLY A 289 11.55 -7.77 -3.45
C GLY A 289 10.76 -6.89 -4.39
N THR A 290 9.47 -6.80 -4.13
CA THR A 290 8.53 -6.01 -4.95
C THR A 290 7.72 -5.08 -4.09
N ALA A 291 7.41 -3.90 -4.63
CA ALA A 291 6.41 -3.01 -4.07
C ALA A 291 5.49 -2.48 -5.16
N MET A 292 4.30 -2.05 -4.76
CA MET A 292 3.39 -1.34 -5.65
C MET A 292 3.81 0.13 -5.71
N VAL A 293 4.09 0.63 -6.90
CA VAL A 293 4.42 2.04 -7.13
C VAL A 293 3.44 2.64 -8.13
N PRO A 294 3.20 3.96 -8.11
CA PRO A 294 2.42 4.60 -9.16
C PRO A 294 2.94 4.22 -10.54
N ALA A 295 2.04 3.95 -11.46
CA ALA A 295 2.39 3.83 -12.88
C ALA A 295 2.64 5.25 -13.42
N ASP A 296 3.78 5.44 -14.09
CA ASP A 296 4.15 6.70 -14.74
C ASP A 296 3.13 7.07 -15.84
#